data_a22b194dd97847f09b8e2c90eb942526
#
_entry.id   a22b194dd97847f09b8e2c90eb942526
#
_cell.length_a   1.000
_cell.length_b   1.000
_cell.length_c   1.000
_cell.angle_alpha   90.00
_cell.angle_beta   90.00
_cell.angle_gamma   90.00
#
_symmetry.space_group_name_H-M   'P 1'
#
loop_
_entity.id
_entity.type
_entity.pdbx_description
1 polymer ?
#
loop_
_entity_poly.entity_id
_entity_poly.type
_entity_poly.pdbx_seq_one_letter_code
_entity_poly.pdbx_strand_id
1 'polypeptide(L)'
;MNDEFKGNDLHHPGHDEQLLRELHEAESMIIGAVLMEPGILDELTLEEKHFTLVKNRLIFKAMKGLQKKRLEINLVMVVEELGDDIENVGGVQFLLALANYCRTTVNIEQYEQIVLKYYELSLIKNSAHHFLNAYTPESAKGLYKALIDMHTNTITDEETKDEIIMDLYESLYMERDGLPGVSTGFESLNALTGGWKEGELIILAARPSMGKTAFAIQLAWECTREQGVSMVFSLEMSSRQIMQRLLSSITDINMMKWQNPYKYLTKDEMPRMHGAMNAVYKAKLELSQNGIITLPEIRQRIMNLKREYPTEPFLVVIDYLQLINVKERFDRHDLAIGHITKQLKGMAKEFGIPIILLSQLSRGVESRDDKRPRLSDLRDSGNIEQDADVVLFLYRDDYYYPDSKNGQEVEVKIAKNRNGPVGTVKLEFVREFGRFRGGWMQGEGSVASV
;
A
#
# COMPACT_ATOMS: atom_id res chain seq x y z
N MET A 1 33.03 33.25 13.31
CA MET A 1 32.63 32.36 14.42
C MET A 1 32.77 30.97 13.87
N ASN A 2 33.98 30.44 14.10
CA ASN A 2 34.37 29.07 13.69
C ASN A 2 33.93 28.14 14.79
N ASP A 3 33.04 27.22 14.52
CA ASP A 3 32.88 26.01 15.31
C ASP A 3 33.20 24.80 14.43
N GLU A 4 34.30 24.20 14.83
CA GLU A 4 34.89 23.00 14.29
C GLU A 4 33.94 21.81 14.48
N PHE A 5 33.40 21.27 13.39
CA PHE A 5 32.91 19.90 13.38
C PHE A 5 34.13 18.97 13.49
N LYS A 6 34.48 18.59 14.70
CA LYS A 6 35.36 17.46 14.99
C LYS A 6 34.61 16.20 14.54
N GLY A 7 35.00 15.65 13.41
CA GLY A 7 34.60 14.32 12.99
C GLY A 7 34.99 13.31 14.08
N ASN A 8 33.99 12.76 14.74
CA ASN A 8 34.17 11.53 15.51
C ASN A 8 34.38 10.40 14.51
N ASP A 9 35.58 9.87 14.47
CA ASP A 9 35.95 8.63 13.84
C ASP A 9 35.16 7.47 14.49
N LEU A 10 33.97 7.18 13.96
CA LEU A 10 33.19 5.98 14.31
C LEU A 10 33.68 4.79 13.46
N HIS A 11 34.98 4.60 13.36
CA HIS A 11 35.57 3.33 12.93
C HIS A 11 35.85 2.49 14.20
N HIS A 12 34.93 1.56 14.51
CA HIS A 12 35.21 0.41 15.34
C HIS A 12 35.70 -0.73 14.43
N PRO A 13 37.03 -0.92 14.26
CA PRO A 13 37.58 -1.94 13.34
C PRO A 13 37.19 -3.39 13.73
N GLY A 14 36.78 -3.63 14.96
CA GLY A 14 36.34 -4.96 15.41
C GLY A 14 34.95 -5.36 14.98
N HIS A 15 34.05 -4.42 14.71
CA HIS A 15 32.67 -4.74 14.31
C HIS A 15 32.56 -5.13 12.82
N ASP A 16 33.30 -4.44 11.97
CA ASP A 16 33.36 -4.75 10.52
C ASP A 16 33.97 -6.13 10.27
N GLU A 17 34.98 -6.55 11.05
CA GLU A 17 35.61 -7.87 10.92
C GLU A 17 34.68 -9.00 11.37
N GLN A 18 33.92 -8.82 12.43
CA GLN A 18 32.97 -9.82 12.89
C GLN A 18 31.85 -10.03 11.88
N LEU A 19 31.28 -8.95 11.38
CA LEU A 19 30.25 -8.92 10.37
C LEU A 19 30.72 -9.63 9.08
N LEU A 20 31.93 -9.37 8.60
CA LEU A 20 32.46 -10.03 7.41
C LEU A 20 32.69 -11.54 7.64
N ARG A 21 33.02 -11.98 8.84
CA ARG A 21 33.14 -13.41 9.16
C ARG A 21 31.77 -14.09 9.09
N GLU A 22 30.74 -13.49 9.69
CA GLU A 22 29.38 -14.02 9.64
C GLU A 22 28.87 -14.15 8.19
N LEU A 23 29.14 -13.15 7.34
CA LEU A 23 28.79 -13.17 5.93
C LEU A 23 29.52 -14.32 5.18
N HIS A 24 30.84 -14.44 5.35
CA HIS A 24 31.62 -15.47 4.69
C HIS A 24 31.22 -16.87 5.12
N GLU A 25 30.83 -17.02 6.40
CA GLU A 25 30.27 -18.26 6.93
C GLU A 25 28.92 -18.56 6.29
N ALA A 26 28.02 -17.58 6.21
CA ALA A 26 26.71 -17.74 5.58
C ALA A 26 26.82 -18.11 4.09
N GLU A 27 27.69 -17.43 3.33
CA GLU A 27 27.94 -17.78 1.93
C GLU A 27 28.43 -19.23 1.78
N SER A 28 29.34 -19.66 2.66
CA SER A 28 29.90 -21.02 2.64
C SER A 28 28.87 -22.08 3.00
N MET A 29 28.00 -21.77 3.98
CA MET A 29 26.90 -22.66 4.37
C MET A 29 25.89 -22.84 3.23
N ILE A 30 25.54 -21.78 2.51
CA ILE A 30 24.62 -21.86 1.38
C ILE A 30 25.16 -22.75 0.28
N ILE A 31 26.42 -22.57 -0.11
CA ILE A 31 27.05 -23.40 -1.15
C ILE A 31 27.13 -24.87 -0.69
N GLY A 32 27.55 -25.08 0.56
CA GLY A 32 27.61 -26.43 1.15
C GLY A 32 26.26 -27.11 1.18
N ALA A 33 25.20 -26.38 1.54
CA ALA A 33 23.84 -26.88 1.55
C ALA A 33 23.35 -27.32 0.17
N VAL A 34 23.59 -26.52 -0.86
CA VAL A 34 23.23 -26.85 -2.25
C VAL A 34 24.00 -28.07 -2.76
N LEU A 35 25.29 -28.25 -2.35
CA LEU A 35 26.05 -29.46 -2.69
C LEU A 35 25.52 -30.71 -2.00
N MET A 36 24.95 -30.58 -0.78
CA MET A 36 24.34 -31.68 -0.05
C MET A 36 22.94 -32.02 -0.55
N GLU A 37 22.14 -30.99 -0.81
CA GLU A 37 20.73 -31.09 -1.20
C GLU A 37 20.44 -30.12 -2.34
N PRO A 38 20.63 -30.56 -3.61
CA PRO A 38 20.51 -29.69 -4.79
C PRO A 38 19.15 -28.98 -4.93
N GLY A 39 18.09 -29.56 -4.41
CA GLY A 39 16.74 -28.98 -4.43
C GLY A 39 16.63 -27.60 -3.77
N ILE A 40 17.49 -27.32 -2.79
CA ILE A 40 17.57 -26.04 -2.10
C ILE A 40 17.80 -24.88 -3.08
N LEU A 41 18.53 -25.11 -4.18
CA LEU A 41 18.80 -24.07 -5.16
C LEU A 41 17.53 -23.51 -5.83
N ASP A 42 16.45 -24.30 -5.90
CA ASP A 42 15.15 -23.90 -6.43
C ASP A 42 14.38 -22.99 -5.46
N GLU A 43 14.66 -23.11 -4.15
CA GLU A 43 14.00 -22.33 -3.09
C GLU A 43 14.72 -21.00 -2.83
N LEU A 44 16.02 -20.90 -3.15
CA LEU A 44 16.82 -19.71 -2.94
C LEU A 44 16.51 -18.59 -3.96
N THR A 45 16.32 -17.38 -3.44
CA THR A 45 16.18 -16.15 -4.25
C THR A 45 17.51 -15.53 -4.65
N LEU A 46 18.62 -16.10 -4.16
CA LEU A 46 19.99 -15.61 -4.41
C LEU A 46 20.41 -15.67 -5.87
N GLU A 47 21.17 -14.66 -6.25
CA GLU A 47 21.88 -14.56 -7.51
C GLU A 47 23.40 -14.48 -7.26
N GLU A 48 24.22 -14.71 -8.32
CA GLU A 48 25.69 -14.64 -8.24
C GLU A 48 26.21 -13.31 -7.67
N LYS A 49 25.52 -12.19 -7.95
CA LYS A 49 25.90 -10.83 -7.51
C LYS A 49 25.84 -10.64 -5.99
N HIS A 50 25.06 -11.47 -5.28
CA HIS A 50 24.89 -11.35 -3.82
C HIS A 50 26.10 -11.87 -3.04
N PHE A 51 26.95 -12.69 -3.69
CA PHE A 51 28.15 -13.26 -3.04
C PHE A 51 29.33 -12.28 -3.09
N THR A 52 29.94 -12.01 -1.96
CA THR A 52 31.10 -11.11 -1.83
C THR A 52 32.41 -11.82 -2.14
N LEU A 53 32.57 -13.08 -1.71
CA LEU A 53 33.73 -13.89 -2.02
C LEU A 53 33.70 -14.35 -3.48
N VAL A 54 34.73 -13.95 -4.24
CA VAL A 54 34.86 -14.32 -5.66
C VAL A 54 34.77 -15.82 -5.88
N LYS A 55 35.36 -16.61 -5.00
CA LYS A 55 35.29 -18.09 -5.03
C LYS A 55 33.84 -18.59 -4.95
N ASN A 56 33.11 -18.12 -3.96
CA ASN A 56 31.73 -18.52 -3.73
C ASN A 56 30.82 -18.07 -4.86
N ARG A 57 31.05 -16.88 -5.40
CA ARG A 57 30.35 -16.33 -6.57
C ARG A 57 30.52 -17.22 -7.81
N LEU A 58 31.73 -17.67 -8.11
CA LEU A 58 32.02 -18.54 -9.25
C LEU A 58 31.35 -19.91 -9.08
N ILE A 59 31.41 -20.49 -7.87
CA ILE A 59 30.79 -21.77 -7.58
C ILE A 59 29.26 -21.66 -7.73
N PHE A 60 28.66 -20.63 -7.14
CA PHE A 60 27.19 -20.43 -7.22
C PHE A 60 26.74 -20.19 -8.66
N LYS A 61 27.53 -19.45 -9.45
CA LYS A 61 27.30 -19.25 -10.88
C LYS A 61 27.30 -20.56 -11.65
N ALA A 62 28.26 -21.47 -11.37
CA ALA A 62 28.32 -22.78 -11.98
C ALA A 62 27.08 -23.62 -11.61
N MET A 63 26.66 -23.61 -10.34
CA MET A 63 25.43 -24.28 -9.90
C MET A 63 24.18 -23.76 -10.63
N LYS A 64 24.01 -22.44 -10.73
CA LYS A 64 22.91 -21.83 -11.51
C LYS A 64 23.01 -22.14 -13.01
N GLY A 65 24.21 -22.30 -13.54
CA GLY A 65 24.47 -22.77 -14.93
C GLY A 65 23.94 -24.19 -15.15
N LEU A 66 24.27 -25.13 -14.26
CA LEU A 66 23.77 -26.51 -14.29
C LEU A 66 22.23 -26.57 -14.15
N GLN A 67 21.65 -25.78 -13.23
CA GLN A 67 20.21 -25.67 -13.05
C GLN A 67 19.52 -25.22 -14.37
N LYS A 68 20.04 -24.20 -15.03
CA LYS A 68 19.51 -23.72 -16.33
C LYS A 68 19.59 -24.78 -17.43
N LYS A 69 20.65 -25.61 -17.40
CA LYS A 69 20.84 -26.72 -18.33
C LYS A 69 20.01 -27.95 -17.96
N ARG A 70 19.32 -27.93 -16.82
CA ARG A 70 18.58 -29.05 -16.22
C ARG A 70 19.44 -30.29 -15.99
N LEU A 71 20.69 -30.07 -15.60
CA LEU A 71 21.64 -31.08 -15.25
C LEU A 71 21.64 -31.27 -13.73
N GLU A 72 22.03 -32.46 -13.28
CA GLU A 72 22.16 -32.78 -11.87
C GLU A 72 23.27 -31.92 -11.23
N ILE A 73 23.00 -31.32 -10.08
CA ILE A 73 23.97 -30.51 -9.33
C ILE A 73 24.64 -31.44 -8.32
N ASN A 74 25.86 -31.87 -8.66
CA ASN A 74 26.72 -32.63 -7.77
C ASN A 74 28.17 -32.15 -7.91
N LEU A 75 29.04 -32.59 -7.02
CA LEU A 75 30.41 -32.11 -6.97
C LEU A 75 31.14 -32.26 -8.31
N VAL A 76 30.96 -33.38 -9.02
CA VAL A 76 31.63 -33.67 -10.28
C VAL A 76 31.15 -32.73 -11.37
N MET A 77 29.84 -32.52 -11.49
CA MET A 77 29.26 -31.63 -12.47
C MET A 77 29.62 -30.16 -12.21
N VAL A 78 29.70 -29.75 -10.94
CA VAL A 78 30.15 -28.39 -10.59
C VAL A 78 31.63 -28.18 -10.97
N VAL A 79 32.48 -29.18 -10.76
CA VAL A 79 33.89 -29.11 -11.19
C VAL A 79 33.99 -29.02 -12.71
N GLU A 80 33.21 -29.79 -13.46
CA GLU A 80 33.16 -29.76 -14.91
C GLU A 80 32.65 -28.42 -15.44
N GLU A 81 31.60 -27.84 -14.83
CA GLU A 81 31.04 -26.54 -15.23
C GLU A 81 31.98 -25.38 -14.90
N LEU A 82 32.79 -25.48 -13.83
CA LEU A 82 33.83 -24.49 -13.51
C LEU A 82 34.99 -24.51 -14.51
N GLY A 83 35.31 -25.65 -15.09
CA GLY A 83 36.40 -25.76 -16.06
C GLY A 83 37.73 -25.18 -15.56
N ASP A 84 38.32 -24.23 -16.27
CA ASP A 84 39.60 -23.59 -15.89
C ASP A 84 39.50 -22.76 -14.60
N ASP A 85 38.29 -22.33 -14.20
CA ASP A 85 38.08 -21.57 -12.99
C ASP A 85 38.21 -22.42 -11.72
N ILE A 86 38.34 -23.73 -11.80
CA ILE A 86 38.49 -24.61 -10.64
C ILE A 86 39.69 -24.25 -9.75
N GLU A 87 40.80 -23.82 -10.35
CA GLU A 87 41.99 -23.38 -9.61
C GLU A 87 41.70 -22.03 -8.86
N ASN A 88 40.94 -21.12 -9.50
CA ASN A 88 40.58 -19.83 -8.94
C ASN A 88 39.68 -19.95 -7.68
N VAL A 89 38.89 -21.02 -7.60
CA VAL A 89 38.03 -21.26 -6.44
C VAL A 89 38.75 -22.04 -5.32
N GLY A 90 39.96 -22.57 -5.56
CA GLY A 90 40.75 -23.31 -4.57
C GLY A 90 40.72 -24.82 -4.77
N GLY A 91 40.35 -25.27 -5.95
CA GLY A 91 40.40 -26.67 -6.38
C GLY A 91 39.26 -27.52 -5.81
N VAL A 92 39.27 -28.80 -6.16
CA VAL A 92 38.28 -29.79 -5.73
C VAL A 92 38.25 -29.94 -4.21
N GLN A 93 39.41 -29.77 -3.55
CA GLN A 93 39.49 -29.88 -2.08
C GLN A 93 38.68 -28.79 -1.37
N PHE A 94 38.61 -27.59 -1.92
CA PHE A 94 37.80 -26.51 -1.35
C PHE A 94 36.30 -26.82 -1.46
N LEU A 95 35.85 -27.32 -2.60
CA LEU A 95 34.45 -27.75 -2.79
C LEU A 95 34.06 -28.89 -1.82
N LEU A 96 34.96 -29.85 -1.63
CA LEU A 96 34.77 -30.93 -0.65
C LEU A 96 34.70 -30.38 0.78
N ALA A 97 35.54 -29.40 1.11
CA ALA A 97 35.51 -28.74 2.42
C ALA A 97 34.17 -28.01 2.65
N LEU A 98 33.64 -27.30 1.63
CA LEU A 98 32.32 -26.63 1.71
C LEU A 98 31.17 -27.62 1.90
N ALA A 99 31.18 -28.74 1.16
CA ALA A 99 30.17 -29.79 1.32
C ALA A 99 30.21 -30.43 2.71
N ASN A 100 31.39 -30.60 3.29
CA ASN A 100 31.55 -31.17 4.64
C ASN A 100 31.32 -30.11 5.75
N TYR A 101 31.39 -28.83 5.45
CA TYR A 101 31.19 -27.75 6.41
C TYR A 101 29.70 -27.60 6.77
N CYS A 102 28.81 -27.75 5.80
CA CYS A 102 27.39 -27.77 6.04
C CYS A 102 26.96 -29.11 6.66
N ARG A 103 26.45 -29.08 7.88
CA ARG A 103 25.97 -30.29 8.61
C ARG A 103 24.46 -30.43 8.60
N THR A 104 23.73 -29.36 8.25
CA THR A 104 22.26 -29.33 8.26
C THR A 104 21.77 -28.22 7.33
N THR A 105 20.66 -28.48 6.67
CA THR A 105 19.99 -27.53 5.77
C THR A 105 18.85 -26.77 6.43
N VAL A 106 18.56 -27.05 7.70
CA VAL A 106 17.38 -26.54 8.44
C VAL A 106 17.35 -25.00 8.54
N ASN A 107 18.51 -24.34 8.58
CA ASN A 107 18.59 -22.88 8.78
C ASN A 107 19.03 -22.13 7.52
N ILE A 108 18.82 -22.70 6.34
CA ILE A 108 19.32 -22.10 5.09
C ILE A 108 18.70 -20.72 4.82
N GLU A 109 17.45 -20.52 5.15
CA GLU A 109 16.76 -19.23 5.04
C GLU A 109 17.44 -18.12 5.86
N GLN A 110 17.91 -18.43 7.07
CA GLN A 110 18.64 -17.47 7.90
C GLN A 110 19.96 -17.04 7.26
N TYR A 111 20.71 -17.98 6.67
CA TYR A 111 21.94 -17.66 5.95
C TYR A 111 21.67 -16.87 4.67
N GLU A 112 20.59 -17.17 3.95
CA GLU A 112 20.12 -16.38 2.82
C GLU A 112 19.85 -14.93 3.20
N GLN A 113 19.12 -14.70 4.29
CA GLN A 113 18.82 -13.36 4.80
C GLN A 113 20.11 -12.60 5.17
N ILE A 114 21.06 -13.26 5.80
CA ILE A 114 22.37 -12.65 6.11
C ILE A 114 23.04 -12.17 4.81
N VAL A 115 23.12 -13.01 3.78
CA VAL A 115 23.76 -12.65 2.51
C VAL A 115 23.05 -11.50 1.82
N LEU A 116 21.71 -11.52 1.74
CA LEU A 116 20.92 -10.44 1.14
C LEU A 116 21.09 -9.12 1.89
N LYS A 117 20.98 -9.12 3.20
CA LYS A 117 21.18 -7.92 4.06
C LYS A 117 22.55 -7.29 3.86
N TYR A 118 23.60 -8.10 3.80
CA TYR A 118 24.95 -7.59 3.56
C TYR A 118 25.14 -7.03 2.16
N TYR A 119 24.56 -7.66 1.16
CA TYR A 119 24.57 -7.14 -0.20
C TYR A 119 23.93 -5.76 -0.27
N GLU A 120 22.78 -5.57 0.34
CA GLU A 120 22.08 -4.28 0.43
C GLU A 120 22.91 -3.22 1.15
N LEU A 121 23.47 -3.54 2.32
CA LEU A 121 24.39 -2.64 3.03
C LEU A 121 25.60 -2.26 2.19
N SER A 122 26.13 -3.19 1.39
CA SER A 122 27.25 -2.92 0.50
C SER A 122 26.88 -1.95 -0.63
N LEU A 123 25.66 -2.04 -1.18
CA LEU A 123 25.15 -1.10 -2.17
C LEU A 123 25.02 0.31 -1.61
N ILE A 124 24.50 0.43 -0.38
CA ILE A 124 24.40 1.73 0.31
C ILE A 124 25.79 2.31 0.57
N LYS A 125 26.73 1.50 1.11
CA LYS A 125 28.11 1.90 1.36
C LYS A 125 28.77 2.43 0.10
N ASN A 126 28.66 1.70 -1.02
CA ASN A 126 29.22 2.09 -2.30
C ASN A 126 28.57 3.37 -2.84
N SER A 127 27.27 3.50 -2.73
CA SER A 127 26.51 4.69 -3.16
C SER A 127 26.86 5.91 -2.29
N ALA A 128 27.06 5.73 -0.99
CA ALA A 128 27.50 6.78 -0.08
C ALA A 128 28.93 7.24 -0.43
N HIS A 129 29.85 6.31 -0.66
CA HIS A 129 31.22 6.65 -1.11
C HIS A 129 31.22 7.39 -2.44
N HIS A 130 30.39 6.96 -3.40
CA HIS A 130 30.25 7.66 -4.66
C HIS A 130 29.70 9.07 -4.49
N PHE A 131 28.72 9.26 -3.61
CA PHE A 131 28.18 10.58 -3.28
C PHE A 131 29.23 11.47 -2.61
N LEU A 132 29.94 10.96 -1.61
CA LEU A 132 31.00 11.72 -0.90
C LEU A 132 32.13 12.14 -1.83
N ASN A 133 32.44 11.37 -2.89
CA ASN A 133 33.50 11.69 -3.84
C ASN A 133 33.05 12.62 -4.96
N ALA A 134 31.78 12.56 -5.39
CA ALA A 134 31.31 13.24 -6.59
C ALA A 134 30.50 14.51 -6.31
N TYR A 135 29.79 14.59 -5.18
CA TYR A 135 28.94 15.73 -4.76
C TYR A 135 27.97 16.21 -5.87
N THR A 136 27.43 15.30 -6.68
CA THR A 136 26.51 15.63 -7.78
C THR A 136 25.06 15.25 -7.45
N PRO A 137 24.04 15.90 -8.07
CA PRO A 137 22.65 15.48 -7.93
C PRO A 137 22.40 14.02 -8.34
N GLU A 138 23.14 13.51 -9.33
CA GLU A 138 23.06 12.14 -9.81
C GLU A 138 23.57 11.14 -8.76
N SER A 139 24.69 11.44 -8.10
CA SER A 139 25.23 10.60 -7.03
C SER A 139 24.35 10.63 -5.78
N ALA A 140 23.70 11.78 -5.47
CA ALA A 140 22.71 11.88 -4.40
C ALA A 140 21.47 11.03 -4.70
N LYS A 141 20.95 11.05 -5.94
CA LYS A 141 19.85 10.18 -6.37
C LYS A 141 20.21 8.70 -6.27
N GLY A 142 21.45 8.34 -6.61
CA GLY A 142 21.95 6.96 -6.48
C GLY A 142 21.93 6.47 -5.04
N LEU A 143 22.42 7.29 -4.10
CA LEU A 143 22.37 6.97 -2.66
C LEU A 143 20.93 6.88 -2.14
N TYR A 144 20.09 7.84 -2.51
CA TYR A 144 18.67 7.84 -2.13
C TYR A 144 17.95 6.59 -2.65
N LYS A 145 18.23 6.19 -3.90
CA LYS A 145 17.67 4.96 -4.47
C LYS A 145 18.12 3.71 -3.71
N ALA A 146 19.40 3.59 -3.38
CA ALA A 146 19.92 2.44 -2.62
C ALA A 146 19.28 2.33 -1.22
N LEU A 147 19.05 3.47 -0.56
CA LEU A 147 18.35 3.51 0.74
C LEU A 147 16.87 3.09 0.63
N ILE A 148 16.18 3.52 -0.44
CA ILE A 148 14.79 3.13 -0.67
C ILE A 148 14.69 1.65 -1.02
N ASP A 149 15.57 1.15 -1.90
CA ASP A 149 15.56 -0.26 -2.33
C ASP A 149 15.79 -1.19 -1.12
N MET A 150 16.65 -0.83 -0.16
CA MET A 150 16.79 -1.52 1.12
C MET A 150 15.49 -1.49 1.94
N HIS A 151 14.86 -0.32 2.06
CA HIS A 151 13.62 -0.18 2.84
C HIS A 151 12.44 -0.95 2.23
N THR A 152 12.43 -1.14 0.90
CA THR A 152 11.40 -1.94 0.22
C THR A 152 11.64 -3.45 0.30
N ASN A 153 12.86 -3.90 0.47
CA ASN A 153 13.21 -5.31 0.64
C ASN A 153 13.11 -5.77 2.11
N THR A 154 13.22 -4.84 3.07
CA THR A 154 13.02 -5.09 4.51
C THR A 154 11.54 -5.15 4.94
N ILE A 155 10.59 -5.07 4.01
CA ILE A 155 9.13 -5.22 4.31
C ILE A 155 8.77 -6.65 4.80
N THR A 156 9.74 -7.54 5.00
CA THR A 156 9.56 -8.84 5.67
C THR A 156 10.19 -8.93 7.06
N ASP A 157 10.68 -7.85 7.64
CA ASP A 157 10.93 -7.85 9.08
C ASP A 157 9.56 -7.84 9.77
N GLU A 158 9.06 -9.03 10.10
CA GLU A 158 8.01 -9.17 11.10
C GLU A 158 8.56 -8.48 12.35
N GLU A 159 7.92 -7.36 12.73
CA GLU A 159 8.24 -6.68 13.99
C GLU A 159 8.33 -7.72 15.09
N THR A 160 9.45 -7.74 15.78
CA THR A 160 9.62 -8.69 16.88
C THR A 160 8.59 -8.37 17.98
N LYS A 161 8.17 -9.39 18.72
CA LYS A 161 7.24 -9.19 19.83
C LYS A 161 7.71 -8.09 20.79
N ASP A 162 9.02 -7.96 20.98
CA ASP A 162 9.62 -6.98 21.89
C ASP A 162 9.52 -5.56 21.32
N GLU A 163 9.71 -5.37 20.01
CA GLU A 163 9.52 -4.08 19.32
C GLU A 163 8.06 -3.64 19.39
N ILE A 164 7.10 -4.56 19.12
CA ILE A 164 5.66 -4.27 19.24
C ILE A 164 5.31 -3.84 20.67
N ILE A 165 5.83 -4.55 21.69
CA ILE A 165 5.56 -4.23 23.10
C ILE A 165 6.16 -2.87 23.47
N MET A 166 7.36 -2.55 22.97
CA MET A 166 8.00 -1.25 23.23
C MET A 166 7.23 -0.10 22.58
N ASP A 167 6.78 -0.24 21.32
CA ASP A 167 5.94 0.77 20.64
C ASP A 167 4.61 0.97 21.39
N LEU A 168 3.96 -0.13 21.80
CA LEU A 168 2.74 -0.05 22.61
C LEU A 168 3.01 0.63 23.97
N TYR A 169 4.12 0.34 24.62
CA TYR A 169 4.50 0.96 25.89
C TYR A 169 4.72 2.46 25.72
N GLU A 170 5.47 2.87 24.70
CA GLU A 170 5.71 4.28 24.39
C GLU A 170 4.38 5.00 24.09
N SER A 171 3.47 4.35 23.38
CA SER A 171 2.16 4.90 23.05
C SER A 171 1.26 5.21 24.28
N LEU A 172 1.51 4.55 25.43
CA LEU A 172 0.79 4.83 26.68
C LEU A 172 1.18 6.19 27.31
N TYR A 173 2.37 6.68 26.97
CA TYR A 173 2.91 7.93 27.57
C TYR A 173 2.99 9.08 26.58
N MET A 174 2.72 8.83 25.29
CA MET A 174 2.63 9.87 24.27
C MET A 174 1.19 10.31 24.09
N GLU A 175 0.91 11.57 24.42
CA GLU A 175 -0.36 12.20 24.07
C GLU A 175 -0.43 12.31 22.55
N ARG A 176 -1.29 11.50 21.93
CA ARG A 176 -1.52 11.59 20.47
C ARG A 176 -2.53 12.71 20.25
N ASP A 177 -2.06 13.88 19.82
CA ASP A 177 -2.91 14.92 19.28
C ASP A 177 -3.50 14.47 17.94
N GLY A 178 -4.82 14.24 17.89
CA GLY A 178 -5.55 13.97 16.66
C GLY A 178 -6.17 12.58 16.53
N LEU A 179 -6.65 12.27 15.31
CA LEU A 179 -7.27 10.98 15.01
C LEU A 179 -6.21 9.91 14.78
N PRO A 180 -6.46 8.65 15.20
CA PRO A 180 -5.54 7.55 14.93
C PRO A 180 -5.40 7.18 13.45
N GLY A 181 -6.33 7.62 12.60
CA GLY A 181 -6.34 7.39 11.16
C GLY A 181 -6.57 8.66 10.35
N VAL A 182 -6.56 8.53 9.03
CA VAL A 182 -6.86 9.62 8.09
C VAL A 182 -8.28 10.13 8.33
N SER A 183 -8.43 11.43 8.54
CA SER A 183 -9.73 12.06 8.80
C SER A 183 -10.72 11.81 7.66
N THR A 184 -11.97 11.54 8.04
CA THR A 184 -13.08 11.41 7.07
C THR A 184 -13.65 12.77 6.66
N GLY A 185 -13.27 13.85 7.32
CA GLY A 185 -13.87 15.19 7.17
C GLY A 185 -15.26 15.34 7.82
N PHE A 186 -15.77 14.31 8.47
CA PHE A 186 -17.03 14.30 9.18
C PHE A 186 -16.81 13.86 10.64
N GLU A 187 -17.01 14.78 11.57
CA GLU A 187 -16.73 14.56 12.99
C GLU A 187 -17.50 13.36 13.56
N SER A 188 -18.78 13.22 13.21
CA SER A 188 -19.61 12.09 13.64
C SER A 188 -19.12 10.74 13.07
N LEU A 189 -18.55 10.72 11.87
CA LEU A 189 -17.98 9.51 11.28
C LEU A 189 -16.61 9.20 11.91
N ASN A 190 -15.80 10.23 12.15
CA ASN A 190 -14.53 10.12 12.87
C ASN A 190 -14.72 9.56 14.29
N ALA A 191 -15.77 9.98 15.00
CA ALA A 191 -16.08 9.49 16.33
C ALA A 191 -16.36 7.97 16.36
N LEU A 192 -16.92 7.41 15.29
CA LEU A 192 -17.19 5.96 15.20
C LEU A 192 -16.02 5.17 14.62
N THR A 193 -15.24 5.74 13.69
CA THR A 193 -14.18 5.00 12.99
C THR A 193 -12.79 5.26 13.55
N GLY A 194 -12.58 6.39 14.21
CA GLY A 194 -11.26 6.90 14.54
C GLY A 194 -10.48 7.40 13.31
N GLY A 195 -11.18 7.71 12.19
CA GLY A 195 -10.59 7.93 10.88
C GLY A 195 -10.33 6.62 10.13
N TRP A 196 -9.79 6.71 8.90
CA TRP A 196 -9.39 5.56 8.09
C TRP A 196 -7.99 5.11 8.51
N LYS A 197 -7.88 3.92 9.10
CA LYS A 197 -6.62 3.45 9.67
C LYS A 197 -5.72 2.83 8.60
N GLU A 198 -4.44 2.87 8.81
CA GLU A 198 -3.44 2.21 7.98
C GLU A 198 -3.73 0.71 7.85
N GLY A 199 -3.51 0.18 6.64
CA GLY A 199 -3.74 -1.21 6.34
C GLY A 199 -5.21 -1.63 6.22
N GLU A 200 -6.20 -0.72 6.37
CA GLU A 200 -7.61 -1.04 6.25
C GLU A 200 -8.10 -1.07 4.81
N LEU A 201 -8.92 -2.09 4.50
CA LEU A 201 -9.76 -2.13 3.31
C LEU A 201 -11.18 -1.74 3.69
N ILE A 202 -11.62 -0.58 3.19
CA ILE A 202 -12.92 0.02 3.44
C ILE A 202 -13.81 -0.21 2.22
N ILE A 203 -14.95 -0.85 2.37
CA ILE A 203 -15.94 -1.00 1.31
C ILE A 203 -17.01 0.07 1.46
N LEU A 204 -17.16 0.90 0.43
CA LEU A 204 -18.25 1.86 0.32
C LEU A 204 -19.25 1.38 -0.72
N ALA A 205 -20.42 0.92 -0.27
CA ALA A 205 -21.41 0.33 -1.14
C ALA A 205 -22.74 1.08 -1.14
N ALA A 206 -23.35 1.18 -2.32
CA ALA A 206 -24.64 1.83 -2.49
C ALA A 206 -25.33 1.35 -3.77
N ARG A 207 -26.65 1.59 -3.86
CA ARG A 207 -27.36 1.53 -5.14
C ARG A 207 -26.97 2.73 -6.02
N PRO A 208 -27.12 2.66 -7.34
CA PRO A 208 -26.90 3.80 -8.23
C PRO A 208 -27.63 5.05 -7.77
N SER A 209 -27.07 6.22 -8.05
CA SER A 209 -27.63 7.53 -7.74
C SER A 209 -27.77 7.91 -6.24
N MET A 210 -27.23 7.09 -5.32
CA MET A 210 -27.20 7.39 -3.89
C MET A 210 -26.11 8.42 -3.50
N GLY A 211 -25.19 8.76 -4.41
CA GLY A 211 -24.09 9.70 -4.16
C GLY A 211 -22.76 9.05 -3.81
N LYS A 212 -22.58 7.73 -4.04
CA LYS A 212 -21.38 6.95 -3.70
C LYS A 212 -20.08 7.61 -4.18
N THR A 213 -19.97 7.89 -5.47
CA THR A 213 -18.78 8.54 -6.07
C THR A 213 -18.55 9.95 -5.51
N ALA A 214 -19.64 10.74 -5.30
CA ALA A 214 -19.52 12.08 -4.72
C ALA A 214 -18.98 12.04 -3.29
N PHE A 215 -19.46 11.08 -2.48
CA PHE A 215 -18.97 10.86 -1.11
C PHE A 215 -17.50 10.47 -1.12
N ALA A 216 -17.10 9.51 -1.95
CA ALA A 216 -15.72 9.04 -2.03
C ALA A 216 -14.74 10.15 -2.49
N ILE A 217 -15.14 10.99 -3.46
CA ILE A 217 -14.34 12.14 -3.89
C ILE A 217 -14.20 13.16 -2.75
N GLN A 218 -15.25 13.38 -1.97
CA GLN A 218 -15.18 14.28 -0.83
C GLN A 218 -14.26 13.74 0.26
N LEU A 219 -14.29 12.44 0.57
CA LEU A 219 -13.33 11.82 1.49
C LEU A 219 -11.88 11.98 1.02
N ALA A 220 -11.62 11.78 -0.28
CA ALA A 220 -10.31 12.01 -0.87
C ALA A 220 -9.88 13.48 -0.75
N TRP A 221 -10.80 14.41 -0.96
CA TRP A 221 -10.52 15.85 -0.81
C TRP A 221 -10.20 16.23 0.63
N GLU A 222 -10.95 15.71 1.60
CA GLU A 222 -10.71 16.00 3.02
C GLU A 222 -9.32 15.52 3.47
N CYS A 223 -8.88 14.35 3.00
CA CYS A 223 -7.51 13.87 3.26
C CYS A 223 -6.46 14.88 2.74
N THR A 224 -6.60 15.38 1.51
CA THR A 224 -5.64 16.35 0.95
C THR A 224 -5.71 17.71 1.62
N ARG A 225 -6.87 18.12 2.10
CA ARG A 225 -7.06 19.37 2.84
C ARG A 225 -6.32 19.36 4.18
N GLU A 226 -6.17 18.19 4.80
CA GLU A 226 -5.38 17.96 6.01
C GLU A 226 -3.91 17.59 5.71
N GLN A 227 -3.38 18.06 4.57
CA GLN A 227 -2.01 17.87 4.10
C GLN A 227 -1.65 16.42 3.70
N GLY A 228 -2.61 15.53 3.63
CA GLY A 228 -2.42 14.18 3.15
C GLY A 228 -2.35 14.10 1.61
N VAL A 229 -2.10 12.89 1.13
CA VAL A 229 -2.04 12.52 -0.29
C VAL A 229 -3.23 11.63 -0.61
N SER A 230 -3.95 11.93 -1.69
CA SER A 230 -5.04 11.07 -2.15
C SER A 230 -4.85 10.62 -3.58
N MET A 231 -5.07 9.34 -3.83
CA MET A 231 -5.07 8.76 -5.16
C MET A 231 -6.45 8.19 -5.49
N VAL A 232 -7.06 8.69 -6.56
CA VAL A 232 -8.38 8.26 -7.01
C VAL A 232 -8.27 7.56 -8.35
N PHE A 233 -8.57 6.27 -8.35
CA PHE A 233 -8.75 5.46 -9.57
C PHE A 233 -10.21 5.52 -9.99
N SER A 234 -10.51 6.27 -11.04
CA SER A 234 -11.84 6.33 -11.61
C SER A 234 -11.92 5.53 -12.89
N LEU A 235 -12.68 4.47 -12.83
CA LEU A 235 -12.84 3.54 -13.94
C LEU A 235 -14.16 3.79 -14.72
N GLU A 236 -15.11 4.50 -14.11
CA GLU A 236 -16.42 4.83 -14.68
C GLU A 236 -16.47 6.25 -15.25
N MET A 237 -15.80 7.20 -14.57
CA MET A 237 -15.89 8.62 -14.92
C MET A 237 -14.54 9.18 -15.39
N SER A 238 -14.59 10.16 -16.32
CA SER A 238 -13.40 10.90 -16.71
C SER A 238 -12.90 11.80 -15.57
N SER A 239 -11.57 12.04 -15.50
CA SER A 239 -11.00 12.97 -14.50
C SER A 239 -11.59 14.37 -14.60
N ARG A 240 -11.98 14.80 -15.80
CA ARG A 240 -12.69 16.08 -15.99
C ARG A 240 -14.02 16.11 -15.24
N GLN A 241 -14.81 15.03 -15.31
CA GLN A 241 -16.08 14.94 -14.59
C GLN A 241 -15.90 14.88 -13.09
N ILE A 242 -14.88 14.16 -12.62
CA ILE A 242 -14.53 14.13 -11.19
C ILE A 242 -14.14 15.51 -10.71
N MET A 243 -13.26 16.20 -11.46
CA MET A 243 -12.81 17.53 -11.11
C MET A 243 -13.96 18.55 -11.09
N GLN A 244 -14.88 18.47 -12.06
CA GLN A 244 -16.08 19.31 -12.08
C GLN A 244 -16.97 19.07 -10.85
N ARG A 245 -17.16 17.80 -10.45
CA ARG A 245 -17.91 17.46 -9.23
C ARG A 245 -17.21 17.98 -7.97
N LEU A 246 -15.91 17.78 -7.87
CA LEU A 246 -15.11 18.28 -6.76
C LEU A 246 -15.22 19.80 -6.64
N LEU A 247 -14.98 20.53 -7.72
CA LEU A 247 -15.06 21.99 -7.74
C LEU A 247 -16.46 22.49 -7.38
N SER A 248 -17.52 21.83 -7.89
CA SER A 248 -18.89 22.16 -7.50
C SER A 248 -19.16 21.96 -6.01
N SER A 249 -18.65 20.87 -5.43
CA SER A 249 -18.83 20.57 -4.01
C SER A 249 -18.06 21.53 -3.09
N ILE A 250 -16.87 21.98 -3.50
CA ILE A 250 -16.04 22.92 -2.74
C ILE A 250 -16.64 24.32 -2.76
N THR A 251 -17.17 24.72 -3.93
CA THR A 251 -17.62 26.12 -4.15
C THR A 251 -19.09 26.36 -3.86
N ASP A 252 -19.88 25.30 -3.65
CA ASP A 252 -21.35 25.36 -3.62
C ASP A 252 -21.92 26.01 -4.90
N ILE A 253 -21.35 25.64 -6.06
CA ILE A 253 -21.82 26.07 -7.38
C ILE A 253 -22.50 24.89 -8.05
N ASN A 254 -23.72 25.12 -8.57
CA ASN A 254 -24.52 24.08 -9.21
C ASN A 254 -23.79 23.39 -10.35
N MET A 255 -23.74 22.05 -10.31
CA MET A 255 -23.07 21.21 -11.31
C MET A 255 -23.57 21.43 -12.75
N MET A 256 -24.84 21.81 -12.92
CA MET A 256 -25.41 22.08 -14.25
C MET A 256 -24.72 23.24 -14.96
N LYS A 257 -24.09 24.15 -14.24
CA LYS A 257 -23.36 25.31 -14.83
C LYS A 257 -22.14 24.88 -15.64
N TRP A 258 -21.62 23.67 -15.41
CA TRP A 258 -20.52 23.10 -16.20
C TRP A 258 -20.89 22.78 -17.66
N GLN A 259 -22.20 22.76 -18.03
CA GLN A 259 -22.63 22.60 -19.40
C GLN A 259 -22.14 23.75 -20.27
N ASN A 260 -22.14 24.98 -19.73
CA ASN A 260 -21.57 26.19 -20.37
C ASN A 260 -21.13 27.19 -19.27
N PRO A 261 -19.93 27.01 -18.70
CA PRO A 261 -19.45 27.85 -17.59
C PRO A 261 -19.40 29.32 -17.92
N TYR A 262 -19.00 29.65 -19.17
CA TYR A 262 -18.94 31.04 -19.64
C TYR A 262 -20.30 31.74 -19.57
N LYS A 263 -21.37 31.02 -19.87
CA LYS A 263 -22.73 31.57 -19.89
C LYS A 263 -23.40 31.58 -18.51
N TYR A 264 -23.13 30.54 -17.69
CA TYR A 264 -23.92 30.26 -16.49
C TYR A 264 -23.25 30.66 -15.18
N LEU A 265 -21.91 30.85 -15.17
CA LEU A 265 -21.22 31.32 -13.98
C LEU A 265 -21.44 32.84 -13.83
N THR A 266 -21.83 33.26 -12.64
CA THR A 266 -21.99 34.66 -12.31
C THR A 266 -20.66 35.31 -11.95
N LYS A 267 -20.61 36.68 -11.99
CA LYS A 267 -19.41 37.41 -11.60
C LYS A 267 -19.00 37.16 -10.14
N ASP A 268 -19.95 36.87 -9.27
CA ASP A 268 -19.69 36.58 -7.84
C ASP A 268 -19.23 35.16 -7.61
N GLU A 269 -19.53 34.22 -8.52
CA GLU A 269 -19.09 32.85 -8.45
C GLU A 269 -17.65 32.66 -8.97
N MET A 270 -17.20 33.51 -9.90
CA MET A 270 -15.87 33.38 -10.50
C MET A 270 -14.71 33.43 -9.49
N PRO A 271 -14.69 34.36 -8.49
CA PRO A 271 -13.63 34.35 -7.48
C PRO A 271 -13.61 33.08 -6.64
N ARG A 272 -14.79 32.54 -6.26
CA ARG A 272 -14.89 31.28 -5.53
C ARG A 272 -14.34 30.11 -6.35
N MET A 273 -14.69 30.07 -7.64
CA MET A 273 -14.20 29.05 -8.57
C MET A 273 -12.69 29.13 -8.74
N HIS A 274 -12.12 30.33 -8.94
CA HIS A 274 -10.67 30.53 -9.04
C HIS A 274 -9.94 30.10 -7.75
N GLY A 275 -10.50 30.48 -6.58
CA GLY A 275 -9.96 30.06 -5.29
C GLY A 275 -9.93 28.54 -5.14
N ALA A 276 -11.04 27.86 -5.49
CA ALA A 276 -11.12 26.41 -5.43
C ALA A 276 -10.16 25.72 -6.43
N MET A 277 -10.06 26.25 -7.68
CA MET A 277 -9.11 25.71 -8.66
C MET A 277 -7.67 25.83 -8.16
N ASN A 278 -7.29 26.96 -7.55
CA ASN A 278 -5.96 27.12 -6.98
C ASN A 278 -5.72 26.20 -5.78
N ALA A 279 -6.73 25.98 -4.94
CA ALA A 279 -6.62 25.03 -3.82
C ALA A 279 -6.43 23.60 -4.32
N VAL A 280 -7.21 23.16 -5.30
CA VAL A 280 -7.09 21.82 -5.91
C VAL A 280 -5.75 21.66 -6.65
N TYR A 281 -5.27 22.71 -7.34
CA TYR A 281 -3.97 22.68 -8.02
C TYR A 281 -2.80 22.45 -7.06
N LYS A 282 -2.88 22.99 -5.84
CA LYS A 282 -1.85 22.83 -4.80
C LYS A 282 -2.01 21.55 -3.99
N ALA A 283 -3.18 20.92 -4.04
CA ALA A 283 -3.46 19.71 -3.28
C ALA A 283 -2.73 18.49 -3.88
N LYS A 284 -2.29 17.59 -3.04
CA LYS A 284 -1.68 16.31 -3.42
C LYS A 284 -2.77 15.29 -3.80
N LEU A 285 -3.56 15.64 -4.82
CA LEU A 285 -4.67 14.83 -5.33
C LEU A 285 -4.34 14.29 -6.72
N GLU A 286 -4.12 12.99 -6.81
CA GLU A 286 -3.83 12.30 -8.07
C GLU A 286 -5.08 11.59 -8.62
N LEU A 287 -5.37 11.81 -9.91
CA LEU A 287 -6.49 11.18 -10.61
C LEU A 287 -6.00 10.25 -11.71
N SER A 288 -6.36 8.98 -11.64
CA SER A 288 -6.10 8.00 -12.71
C SER A 288 -7.33 7.78 -13.58
N GLN A 289 -7.19 7.96 -14.91
CA GLN A 289 -8.31 7.89 -15.87
C GLN A 289 -8.32 6.61 -16.70
N ASN A 290 -7.50 5.60 -16.41
CA ASN A 290 -7.49 4.41 -17.24
C ASN A 290 -8.80 3.65 -17.03
N GLY A 291 -9.65 3.61 -18.06
CA GLY A 291 -10.94 2.88 -18.02
C GLY A 291 -10.81 1.37 -17.78
N ILE A 292 -9.60 0.83 -17.97
CA ILE A 292 -9.21 -0.54 -17.65
C ILE A 292 -7.90 -0.45 -16.90
N ILE A 293 -7.87 -0.95 -15.67
CA ILE A 293 -6.66 -1.00 -14.87
C ILE A 293 -6.48 -2.40 -14.30
N THR A 294 -5.23 -2.82 -14.16
CA THR A 294 -4.85 -4.10 -13.55
C THR A 294 -4.31 -3.88 -12.12
N LEU A 295 -4.39 -4.92 -11.29
CA LEU A 295 -3.85 -4.88 -9.92
C LEU A 295 -2.35 -4.50 -9.86
N PRO A 296 -1.47 -5.03 -10.74
CA PRO A 296 -0.06 -4.58 -10.79
C PRO A 296 0.11 -3.09 -11.11
N GLU A 297 -0.75 -2.52 -11.99
CA GLU A 297 -0.69 -1.09 -12.31
C GLU A 297 -1.15 -0.23 -11.13
N ILE A 298 -2.19 -0.66 -10.40
CA ILE A 298 -2.62 0.00 -9.15
C ILE A 298 -1.46 0.00 -8.16
N ARG A 299 -0.85 -1.17 -7.92
CA ARG A 299 0.29 -1.34 -7.00
C ARG A 299 1.45 -0.42 -7.38
N GLN A 300 1.85 -0.40 -8.66
CA GLN A 300 2.96 0.43 -9.13
C GLN A 300 2.71 1.93 -8.91
N ARG A 301 1.47 2.41 -9.16
CA ARG A 301 1.13 3.82 -8.96
C ARG A 301 1.12 4.20 -7.48
N ILE A 302 0.54 3.36 -6.61
CA ILE A 302 0.57 3.56 -5.15
C ILE A 302 2.03 3.62 -4.68
N MET A 303 2.86 2.67 -5.09
CA MET A 303 4.27 2.60 -4.73
C MET A 303 5.03 3.87 -5.16
N ASN A 304 4.83 4.34 -6.40
CA ASN A 304 5.50 5.54 -6.90
C ASN A 304 5.11 6.77 -6.08
N LEU A 305 3.82 6.92 -5.79
CA LEU A 305 3.31 8.07 -5.03
C LEU A 305 3.71 8.01 -3.55
N LYS A 306 3.73 6.81 -2.94
CA LYS A 306 4.22 6.62 -1.57
C LYS A 306 5.72 6.89 -1.44
N ARG A 307 6.51 6.64 -2.50
CA ARG A 307 7.92 7.05 -2.55
C ARG A 307 8.11 8.55 -2.64
N GLU A 308 7.20 9.26 -3.33
CA GLU A 308 7.24 10.72 -3.41
C GLU A 308 6.82 11.39 -2.10
N TYR A 309 5.89 10.75 -1.37
CA TYR A 309 5.32 11.25 -0.12
C TYR A 309 5.37 10.16 0.97
N PRO A 310 6.55 9.88 1.56
CA PRO A 310 6.74 8.72 2.45
C PRO A 310 6.07 8.85 3.83
N THR A 311 5.94 10.06 4.34
CA THR A 311 5.49 10.35 5.72
C THR A 311 4.08 10.93 5.82
N GLU A 312 3.52 11.38 4.68
CA GLU A 312 2.21 12.01 4.67
C GLU A 312 1.08 10.99 4.85
N PRO A 313 -0.03 11.39 5.51
CA PRO A 313 -1.25 10.61 5.51
C PRO A 313 -1.69 10.30 4.08
N PHE A 314 -2.09 9.06 3.82
CA PHE A 314 -2.37 8.60 2.47
C PHE A 314 -3.76 7.96 2.37
N LEU A 315 -4.50 8.24 1.30
CA LEU A 315 -5.79 7.62 1.04
C LEU A 315 -5.90 7.19 -0.43
N VAL A 316 -6.26 5.94 -0.66
CA VAL A 316 -6.56 5.43 -2.00
C VAL A 316 -8.07 5.20 -2.14
N VAL A 317 -8.63 5.69 -3.25
CA VAL A 317 -10.04 5.46 -3.62
C VAL A 317 -10.10 4.77 -4.98
N ILE A 318 -10.89 3.69 -5.08
CA ILE A 318 -11.07 2.92 -6.32
C ILE A 318 -12.56 2.86 -6.67
N ASP A 319 -12.97 3.53 -7.75
CA ASP A 319 -14.34 3.56 -8.25
C ASP A 319 -14.41 2.88 -9.62
N TYR A 320 -14.90 1.65 -9.74
CA TYR A 320 -15.41 0.72 -8.79
C TYR A 320 -14.91 -0.72 -9.07
N LEU A 321 -15.07 -1.62 -8.12
CA LEU A 321 -14.54 -2.99 -8.07
C LEU A 321 -14.73 -3.81 -9.36
N GLN A 322 -15.94 -3.77 -9.95
CA GLN A 322 -16.31 -4.61 -11.08
C GLN A 322 -15.64 -4.23 -12.41
N LEU A 323 -14.91 -3.10 -12.46
CA LEU A 323 -14.17 -2.64 -13.65
C LEU A 323 -12.67 -2.94 -13.58
N ILE A 324 -12.19 -3.51 -12.47
CA ILE A 324 -10.80 -3.94 -12.36
C ILE A 324 -10.60 -5.19 -13.22
N ASN A 325 -9.66 -5.12 -14.16
CA ASN A 325 -9.36 -6.23 -15.04
C ASN A 325 -8.38 -7.20 -14.36
N VAL A 326 -8.79 -8.48 -14.30
CA VAL A 326 -7.94 -9.57 -13.82
C VAL A 326 -7.50 -10.39 -15.04
N LYS A 327 -6.18 -10.51 -15.24
CA LYS A 327 -5.62 -11.30 -16.36
C LYS A 327 -5.86 -12.80 -16.23
N GLU A 328 -6.09 -13.26 -15.01
CA GLU A 328 -6.38 -14.64 -14.69
C GLU A 328 -7.81 -15.01 -15.12
N ARG A 329 -7.99 -16.20 -15.68
CA ARG A 329 -9.31 -16.70 -16.02
C ARG A 329 -9.94 -17.34 -14.80
N PHE A 330 -11.04 -16.78 -14.34
CA PHE A 330 -11.86 -17.36 -13.29
C PHE A 330 -13.14 -17.92 -13.89
N ASP A 331 -13.50 -19.14 -13.50
CA ASP A 331 -14.74 -19.79 -13.94
C ASP A 331 -15.99 -19.11 -13.38
N ARG A 332 -15.84 -18.37 -12.26
CA ARG A 332 -16.92 -17.69 -11.57
C ARG A 332 -16.51 -16.26 -11.19
N HIS A 333 -17.44 -15.34 -11.36
CA HIS A 333 -17.25 -13.90 -11.09
C HIS A 333 -16.95 -13.59 -9.63
N ASP A 334 -17.55 -14.32 -8.68
CA ASP A 334 -17.30 -14.17 -7.24
C ASP A 334 -15.87 -14.52 -6.82
N LEU A 335 -15.22 -15.48 -7.52
CA LEU A 335 -13.82 -15.82 -7.29
C LEU A 335 -12.89 -14.69 -7.78
N ALA A 336 -13.18 -14.08 -8.91
CA ALA A 336 -12.44 -12.94 -9.42
C ALA A 336 -12.53 -11.75 -8.44
N ILE A 337 -13.71 -11.46 -7.93
CA ILE A 337 -13.94 -10.41 -6.92
C ILE A 337 -13.17 -10.70 -5.64
N GLY A 338 -13.22 -11.95 -5.13
CA GLY A 338 -12.46 -12.34 -3.94
C GLY A 338 -10.94 -12.22 -4.15
N HIS A 339 -10.44 -12.56 -5.33
CA HIS A 339 -9.03 -12.34 -5.65
C HIS A 339 -8.67 -10.85 -5.60
N ILE A 340 -9.49 -9.98 -6.19
CA ILE A 340 -9.26 -8.52 -6.19
C ILE A 340 -9.25 -7.97 -4.76
N THR A 341 -10.26 -8.29 -3.96
CA THR A 341 -10.37 -7.77 -2.58
C THR A 341 -9.22 -8.24 -1.70
N LYS A 342 -8.82 -9.51 -1.83
CA LYS A 342 -7.66 -10.05 -1.11
C LYS A 342 -6.35 -9.35 -1.51
N GLN A 343 -6.13 -9.09 -2.81
CA GLN A 343 -4.94 -8.38 -3.28
C GLN A 343 -4.93 -6.92 -2.82
N LEU A 344 -6.07 -6.22 -2.86
CA LEU A 344 -6.17 -4.83 -2.37
C LEU A 344 -5.97 -4.76 -0.86
N LYS A 345 -6.48 -5.74 -0.09
CA LYS A 345 -6.19 -5.85 1.34
C LYS A 345 -4.72 -6.10 1.62
N GLY A 346 -4.06 -6.93 0.79
CA GLY A 346 -2.60 -7.13 0.84
C GLY A 346 -1.85 -5.82 0.61
N MET A 347 -2.21 -5.06 -0.44
CA MET A 347 -1.62 -3.75 -0.74
C MET A 347 -1.85 -2.73 0.39
N ALA A 348 -3.05 -2.70 0.99
CA ALA A 348 -3.35 -1.82 2.10
C ALA A 348 -2.38 -2.05 3.27
N LYS A 349 -2.15 -3.33 3.63
CA LYS A 349 -1.21 -3.71 4.68
C LYS A 349 0.24 -3.43 4.29
N GLU A 350 0.64 -3.84 3.07
CA GLU A 350 2.01 -3.69 2.57
C GLU A 350 2.48 -2.23 2.57
N PHE A 351 1.61 -1.31 2.13
CA PHE A 351 1.95 0.12 2.05
C PHE A 351 1.56 0.94 3.29
N GLY A 352 0.94 0.32 4.29
CA GLY A 352 0.45 1.01 5.49
C GLY A 352 -0.57 2.11 5.14
N ILE A 353 -1.53 1.84 4.24
CA ILE A 353 -2.48 2.84 3.75
C ILE A 353 -3.92 2.34 3.80
N PRO A 354 -4.91 3.20 4.09
CA PRO A 354 -6.32 2.87 3.88
C PRO A 354 -6.68 2.88 2.39
N ILE A 355 -7.45 1.86 1.97
CA ILE A 355 -8.01 1.76 0.61
C ILE A 355 -9.53 1.74 0.70
N ILE A 356 -10.20 2.74 0.10
CA ILE A 356 -11.65 2.77 -0.07
C ILE A 356 -12.00 2.19 -1.43
N LEU A 357 -12.68 1.05 -1.43
CA LEU A 357 -13.15 0.36 -2.62
C LEU A 357 -14.66 0.55 -2.76
N LEU A 358 -15.09 1.13 -3.87
CA LEU A 358 -16.48 1.34 -4.15
C LEU A 358 -17.11 0.07 -4.75
N SER A 359 -18.29 -0.29 -4.25
CA SER A 359 -19.05 -1.46 -4.72
C SER A 359 -20.51 -1.11 -4.99
N GLN A 360 -21.11 -1.79 -5.92
CA GLN A 360 -22.53 -1.65 -6.23
C GLN A 360 -23.34 -2.76 -5.56
N LEU A 361 -24.43 -2.37 -4.88
CA LEU A 361 -25.33 -3.33 -4.25
C LEU A 361 -26.20 -4.08 -5.25
N SER A 362 -26.59 -5.31 -4.90
CA SER A 362 -27.51 -6.12 -5.69
C SER A 362 -28.90 -5.46 -5.80
N ARG A 363 -29.64 -5.79 -6.88
CA ARG A 363 -31.00 -5.27 -7.07
C ARG A 363 -32.00 -5.82 -6.05
N GLY A 364 -31.67 -6.89 -5.34
CA GLY A 364 -32.53 -7.50 -4.33
C GLY A 364 -32.93 -6.55 -3.20
N VAL A 365 -32.13 -5.51 -2.93
CA VAL A 365 -32.46 -4.45 -1.96
C VAL A 365 -33.81 -3.77 -2.30
N GLU A 366 -34.11 -3.58 -3.59
CA GLU A 366 -35.28 -2.82 -4.05
C GLU A 366 -36.59 -3.62 -3.93
N SER A 367 -36.52 -4.94 -3.78
CA SER A 367 -37.69 -5.82 -3.64
C SER A 367 -38.20 -5.97 -2.20
N ARG A 368 -37.47 -5.44 -1.22
CA ARG A 368 -37.86 -5.49 0.21
C ARG A 368 -38.69 -4.28 0.61
N ASP A 369 -39.48 -4.43 1.68
CA ASP A 369 -40.19 -3.32 2.28
C ASP A 369 -39.24 -2.30 2.90
N ASP A 370 -38.30 -2.78 3.73
CA ASP A 370 -37.17 -1.97 4.20
C ASP A 370 -36.00 -2.06 3.22
N LYS A 371 -35.76 -0.96 2.49
CA LYS A 371 -34.75 -0.83 1.45
C LYS A 371 -33.37 -0.41 2.00
N ARG A 372 -33.19 -0.40 3.33
CA ARG A 372 -31.89 -0.16 3.93
C ARG A 372 -30.93 -1.34 3.64
N PRO A 373 -29.72 -1.04 3.18
CA PRO A 373 -28.74 -2.08 2.83
C PRO A 373 -28.32 -2.94 4.03
N ARG A 374 -28.02 -4.21 3.73
CA ARG A 374 -27.45 -5.20 4.67
C ARG A 374 -26.20 -5.82 4.05
N LEU A 375 -25.36 -6.48 4.86
CA LEU A 375 -24.14 -7.15 4.36
C LEU A 375 -24.44 -8.17 3.25
N SER A 376 -25.55 -8.89 3.37
CA SER A 376 -26.03 -9.85 2.33
C SER A 376 -26.37 -9.22 0.96
N ASP A 377 -26.46 -7.89 0.88
CA ASP A 377 -26.76 -7.18 -0.38
C ASP A 377 -25.51 -6.80 -1.16
N LEU A 378 -24.33 -7.00 -0.60
CA LEU A 378 -23.08 -6.91 -1.34
C LEU A 378 -23.13 -8.01 -2.41
N ARG A 379 -23.06 -7.62 -3.68
CA ARG A 379 -23.10 -8.55 -4.82
C ARG A 379 -21.85 -9.41 -4.77
N ASP A 380 -22.02 -10.74 -4.88
CA ASP A 380 -20.93 -11.72 -4.78
C ASP A 380 -20.24 -11.73 -3.40
N SER A 381 -21.03 -11.64 -2.33
CA SER A 381 -20.76 -10.99 -1.04
C SER A 381 -19.85 -11.71 -0.04
N GLY A 382 -19.68 -13.02 -0.13
CA GLY A 382 -18.95 -13.75 0.91
C GLY A 382 -17.50 -13.28 1.08
N ASN A 383 -16.79 -13.10 -0.04
CA ASN A 383 -15.38 -12.71 -0.03
C ASN A 383 -15.17 -11.23 0.30
N ILE A 384 -16.01 -10.33 -0.26
CA ILE A 384 -15.92 -8.89 0.02
C ILE A 384 -16.10 -8.63 1.51
N GLU A 385 -17.12 -9.27 2.11
CA GLU A 385 -17.39 -9.11 3.53
C GLU A 385 -16.24 -9.65 4.40
N GLN A 386 -15.62 -10.77 4.01
CA GLN A 386 -14.52 -11.37 4.78
C GLN A 386 -13.27 -10.51 4.75
N ASP A 387 -12.88 -9.99 3.58
CA ASP A 387 -11.64 -9.24 3.39
C ASP A 387 -11.71 -7.81 3.93
N ALA A 388 -12.90 -7.18 3.91
CA ALA A 388 -13.11 -5.82 4.38
C ALA A 388 -12.93 -5.68 5.90
N ASP A 389 -12.26 -4.62 6.32
CA ASP A 389 -12.20 -4.23 7.74
C ASP A 389 -13.40 -3.36 8.12
N VAL A 390 -13.78 -2.47 7.21
CA VAL A 390 -14.93 -1.57 7.38
C VAL A 390 -15.86 -1.71 6.18
N VAL A 391 -17.17 -1.77 6.44
CA VAL A 391 -18.21 -1.75 5.39
C VAL A 391 -19.18 -0.62 5.66
N LEU A 392 -19.29 0.29 4.70
CA LEU A 392 -20.16 1.45 4.72
C LEU A 392 -21.28 1.29 3.69
N PHE A 393 -22.49 1.58 4.08
CA PHE A 393 -23.63 1.69 3.18
C PHE A 393 -24.15 3.11 3.13
N LEU A 394 -24.41 3.63 1.93
CA LEU A 394 -25.17 4.86 1.74
C LEU A 394 -26.63 4.51 1.42
N TYR A 395 -27.52 5.14 2.14
CA TYR A 395 -28.96 5.03 1.93
C TYR A 395 -29.62 6.40 1.96
N ARG A 396 -30.58 6.60 1.05
CA ARG A 396 -31.37 7.82 0.97
C ARG A 396 -32.84 7.46 0.86
N ASP A 397 -33.59 7.91 1.85
CA ASP A 397 -35.03 7.64 1.97
C ASP A 397 -35.81 8.34 0.85
N ASP A 398 -35.45 9.59 0.54
CA ASP A 398 -36.06 10.43 -0.52
C ASP A 398 -35.91 9.89 -1.96
N TYR A 399 -34.96 8.97 -2.16
CA TYR A 399 -34.81 8.29 -3.46
C TYR A 399 -35.91 7.25 -3.69
N TYR A 400 -36.31 6.55 -2.63
CA TYR A 400 -37.34 5.51 -2.71
C TYR A 400 -38.74 6.03 -2.40
N TYR A 401 -38.84 7.05 -1.56
CA TYR A 401 -40.07 7.63 -1.08
C TYR A 401 -40.06 9.15 -1.29
N PRO A 402 -40.58 9.64 -2.45
CA PRO A 402 -40.57 11.07 -2.79
C PRO A 402 -41.23 11.98 -1.76
N ASP A 403 -42.19 11.45 -1.03
CA ASP A 403 -42.94 12.16 0.04
C ASP A 403 -42.24 12.07 1.41
N SER A 404 -41.01 11.51 1.46
CA SER A 404 -40.26 11.41 2.71
C SER A 404 -39.98 12.80 3.28
N LYS A 405 -40.24 12.95 4.58
CA LYS A 405 -39.92 14.19 5.33
C LYS A 405 -38.40 14.38 5.52
N ASN A 406 -37.60 13.37 5.21
CA ASN A 406 -36.16 13.38 5.45
C ASN A 406 -35.34 14.17 4.40
N GLY A 407 -36.00 14.67 3.36
CA GLY A 407 -35.43 15.62 2.40
C GLY A 407 -34.09 15.22 1.81
N GLN A 408 -33.03 15.92 2.16
CA GLN A 408 -31.66 15.68 1.66
C GLN A 408 -30.83 14.78 2.60
N GLU A 409 -31.47 14.13 3.60
CA GLU A 409 -30.77 13.27 4.55
C GLU A 409 -30.25 12.01 3.88
N VAL A 410 -29.01 11.67 4.21
CA VAL A 410 -28.33 10.43 3.81
C VAL A 410 -27.88 9.69 5.06
N GLU A 411 -28.27 8.44 5.17
CA GLU A 411 -27.74 7.53 6.18
C GLU A 411 -26.43 6.92 5.67
N VAL A 412 -25.33 7.13 6.43
CA VAL A 412 -24.05 6.43 6.28
C VAL A 412 -24.00 5.37 7.36
N LYS A 413 -24.33 4.13 6.99
CA LYS A 413 -24.37 3.01 7.93
C LYS A 413 -23.04 2.28 7.94
N ILE A 414 -22.37 2.24 9.08
CA ILE A 414 -21.22 1.38 9.33
C ILE A 414 -21.77 0.01 9.70
N ALA A 415 -21.81 -0.91 8.74
CA ALA A 415 -22.38 -2.25 8.91
C ALA A 415 -21.38 -3.26 9.44
N LYS A 416 -20.08 -3.01 9.23
CA LYS A 416 -18.94 -3.76 9.75
C LYS A 416 -17.82 -2.80 10.12
N ASN A 417 -17.20 -3.01 11.27
CA ASN A 417 -15.98 -2.32 11.69
C ASN A 417 -15.18 -3.27 12.58
N ARG A 418 -14.04 -3.75 12.09
CA ARG A 418 -13.18 -4.68 12.85
C ARG A 418 -12.53 -4.02 14.07
N ASN A 419 -12.25 -2.71 13.96
CA ASN A 419 -11.45 -1.97 14.91
C ASN A 419 -12.22 -0.89 15.66
N GLY A 420 -13.57 -1.00 15.68
CA GLY A 420 -14.44 -0.02 16.33
C GLY A 420 -15.92 -0.40 16.31
N PRO A 421 -16.79 0.47 16.79
CA PRO A 421 -18.23 0.23 16.83
C PRO A 421 -18.87 0.31 15.44
N VAL A 422 -20.01 -0.35 15.30
CA VAL A 422 -20.94 -0.16 14.18
C VAL A 422 -21.97 0.90 14.54
N GLY A 423 -22.56 1.56 13.56
CA GLY A 423 -23.55 2.60 13.81
C GLY A 423 -24.05 3.25 12.53
N THR A 424 -24.89 4.25 12.67
CA THR A 424 -25.40 5.04 11.55
C THR A 424 -25.19 6.51 11.82
N VAL A 425 -24.54 7.17 10.87
CA VAL A 425 -24.37 8.62 10.84
C VAL A 425 -25.32 9.19 9.80
N LYS A 426 -25.99 10.28 10.13
CA LYS A 426 -26.84 11.02 9.20
C LYS A 426 -26.12 12.24 8.72
N LEU A 427 -26.02 12.39 7.39
CA LEU A 427 -25.45 13.53 6.71
C LEU A 427 -26.52 14.20 5.83
N GLU A 428 -26.31 15.46 5.49
CA GLU A 428 -27.08 16.16 4.45
C GLU A 428 -26.37 16.02 3.11
N PHE A 429 -27.06 15.58 2.05
CA PHE A 429 -26.54 15.54 0.69
C PHE A 429 -27.20 16.59 -0.19
N VAL A 430 -26.49 17.68 -0.46
CA VAL A 430 -26.93 18.75 -1.34
C VAL A 430 -26.66 18.35 -2.80
N ARG A 431 -27.67 17.81 -3.47
CA ARG A 431 -27.57 17.19 -4.80
C ARG A 431 -27.05 18.14 -5.86
N GLU A 432 -27.45 19.40 -5.80
CA GLU A 432 -27.09 20.44 -6.79
C GLU A 432 -25.58 20.67 -6.86
N PHE A 433 -24.90 20.50 -5.74
CA PHE A 433 -23.47 20.66 -5.60
C PHE A 433 -22.71 19.35 -5.53
N GLY A 434 -23.42 18.23 -5.30
CA GLY A 434 -22.81 16.93 -5.05
C GLY A 434 -22.03 16.88 -3.73
N ARG A 435 -22.45 17.65 -2.73
CA ARG A 435 -21.74 17.88 -1.46
C ARG A 435 -22.48 17.24 -0.27
N PHE A 436 -21.71 16.55 0.56
CA PHE A 436 -22.18 16.08 1.87
C PHE A 436 -21.78 17.09 2.95
N ARG A 437 -22.67 17.34 3.90
CA ARG A 437 -22.48 18.30 5.00
C ARG A 437 -22.94 17.74 6.32
N GLY A 438 -22.37 18.30 7.40
CA GLY A 438 -22.79 18.03 8.77
C GLY A 438 -22.53 16.59 9.18
N GLY A 439 -23.34 16.16 10.15
CA GLY A 439 -23.39 14.77 10.62
C GLY A 439 -23.82 14.72 12.07
N TRP A 440 -24.83 13.89 12.34
CA TRP A 440 -25.22 13.55 13.71
C TRP A 440 -25.40 12.05 13.81
N MET A 441 -25.09 11.51 14.97
CA MET A 441 -25.28 10.08 15.23
C MET A 441 -26.76 9.79 15.52
N GLN A 442 -27.27 8.75 14.89
CA GLN A 442 -28.52 8.15 15.29
C GLN A 442 -28.20 7.09 16.34
N GLY A 443 -28.39 7.39 17.61
CA GLY A 443 -28.01 6.45 18.66
C GLY A 443 -28.92 6.52 19.88
N GLU A 444 -29.42 5.37 20.27
CA GLU A 444 -29.67 5.04 21.66
C GLU A 444 -28.31 4.77 22.33
N GLY A 445 -27.99 5.52 23.35
CA GLY A 445 -26.87 5.25 24.23
C GLY A 445 -25.74 6.27 24.12
N SER A 446 -25.74 7.16 25.08
CA SER A 446 -24.58 7.96 25.44
C SER A 446 -23.31 7.12 25.40
N VAL A 447 -22.37 7.50 24.55
CA VAL A 447 -20.98 7.07 24.73
C VAL A 447 -20.57 7.63 26.09
N ALA A 448 -20.49 6.76 27.07
CA ALA A 448 -19.90 7.10 28.35
C ALA A 448 -18.49 7.58 28.07
N SER A 449 -18.20 8.80 28.43
CA SER A 449 -16.85 9.33 28.51
C SER A 449 -15.97 8.36 29.29
N VAL A 450 -14.99 7.80 28.63
CA VAL A 450 -13.87 7.09 29.24
C VAL A 450 -12.69 8.06 29.29
#